data_eed84c6cda6373ab39d875878b20c570
#
_entry.id   eed84c6cda6373ab39d875878b20c570
#
_cell.length_a   1.000
_cell.length_b   1.000
_cell.length_c   1.000
_cell.angle_alpha   90.00
_cell.angle_beta   90.00
_cell.angle_gamma   90.00
#
_symmetry.space_group_name_H-M   'P 1'
#
loop_
_entity.id
_entity.type
_entity.pdbx_description
1 polymer ?
#
loop_
_entity_poly.entity_id
_entity_poly.type
_entity_poly.pdbx_seq_one_letter_code
_entity_poly.pdbx_strand_id
1 'polypeptide(L)'
;MSKVLLGDVAVEHKETCKGSKDGYPIVGLEHLIPEEITLTAWNEGSENTFSKMFRKGNVLFGRRRAYLKKAAVAPFDGICSGDITVIEAKPDRILPELLPFMIQNDDLFEFAVGKSAGSLSPRVKWEHLKNYEFELPDMGKQKELAELLWAMDNTKKSYQKLIAATDELVKSQFFGSLKRKGSHLIHVV
;
A
#
# COMPACT_ATOMS: atom_id res chain seq x y z
N MET A 1 6.67 7.94 25.44
CA MET A 1 7.00 7.04 24.31
C MET A 1 7.76 5.85 24.88
N SER A 2 7.44 4.66 24.46
CA SER A 2 8.15 3.43 24.87
C SER A 2 8.74 2.76 23.62
N LYS A 3 9.95 2.20 23.74
CA LYS A 3 10.53 1.38 22.69
C LYS A 3 9.83 0.04 22.66
N VAL A 4 9.41 -0.37 21.47
CA VAL A 4 8.71 -1.63 21.23
C VAL A 4 9.27 -2.29 19.96
N LEU A 5 9.13 -3.61 19.87
CA LEU A 5 9.39 -4.34 18.63
C LEU A 5 8.11 -4.43 17.79
N LEU A 6 8.25 -4.48 16.47
CA LEU A 6 7.10 -4.68 15.58
C LEU A 6 6.32 -5.95 15.95
N GLY A 7 6.99 -7.02 16.35
CA GLY A 7 6.36 -8.27 16.81
C GLY A 7 5.59 -8.15 18.13
N ASP A 8 5.84 -7.11 18.94
CA ASP A 8 5.07 -6.85 20.17
C ASP A 8 3.69 -6.26 19.84
N VAL A 9 3.57 -5.53 18.74
CA VAL A 9 2.37 -4.77 18.37
C VAL A 9 1.62 -5.34 17.16
N ALA A 10 2.24 -6.23 16.39
CA ALA A 10 1.65 -6.84 15.21
C ALA A 10 2.03 -8.31 15.07
N VAL A 11 1.30 -9.04 14.23
CA VAL A 11 1.55 -10.45 13.88
C VAL A 11 1.52 -10.65 12.38
N GLU A 12 2.17 -11.70 11.88
CA GLU A 12 1.96 -12.18 10.52
C GLU A 12 0.65 -12.96 10.46
N HIS A 13 -0.28 -12.48 9.64
CA HIS A 13 -1.52 -13.18 9.34
C HIS A 13 -1.25 -14.31 8.34
N LYS A 14 -1.54 -15.57 8.74
CA LYS A 14 -1.14 -16.78 7.98
C LYS A 14 -2.33 -17.56 7.41
N GLU A 15 -3.45 -16.90 7.21
CA GLU A 15 -4.63 -17.54 6.63
C GLU A 15 -4.38 -17.93 5.17
N THR A 16 -4.91 -19.09 4.77
CA THR A 16 -4.78 -19.63 3.42
C THR A 16 -6.15 -19.97 2.88
N CYS A 17 -6.43 -19.57 1.64
CA CYS A 17 -7.64 -19.96 0.91
C CYS A 17 -7.61 -21.46 0.62
N LYS A 18 -8.55 -22.22 1.21
CA LYS A 18 -8.69 -23.67 1.03
C LYS A 18 -9.81 -24.07 0.06
N GLY A 19 -10.59 -23.11 -0.42
CA GLY A 19 -11.74 -23.31 -1.30
C GLY A 19 -11.64 -22.57 -2.61
N SER A 20 -12.81 -22.26 -3.20
CA SER A 20 -12.86 -21.41 -4.39
C SER A 20 -12.28 -20.04 -4.11
N LYS A 21 -11.58 -19.50 -5.08
CA LYS A 21 -11.01 -18.14 -5.06
C LYS A 21 -11.93 -17.13 -5.75
N ASP A 22 -13.09 -17.61 -6.22
CA ASP A 22 -14.04 -16.78 -6.98
C ASP A 22 -14.57 -15.63 -6.09
N GLY A 23 -14.62 -14.44 -6.66
CA GLY A 23 -15.11 -13.25 -5.98
C GLY A 23 -14.10 -12.58 -5.03
N TYR A 24 -12.90 -13.13 -4.85
CA TYR A 24 -11.85 -12.46 -4.09
C TYR A 24 -10.96 -11.60 -5.00
N PRO A 25 -10.76 -10.32 -4.66
CA PRO A 25 -9.71 -9.50 -5.28
C PRO A 25 -8.33 -10.13 -5.09
N ILE A 26 -7.51 -10.04 -6.13
CA ILE A 26 -6.17 -10.65 -6.18
C ILE A 26 -5.11 -9.57 -6.19
N VAL A 27 -4.16 -9.67 -5.26
CA VAL A 27 -3.10 -8.67 -5.06
C VAL A 27 -1.72 -9.29 -5.25
N GLY A 28 -1.03 -8.83 -6.29
CA GLY A 28 0.40 -9.09 -6.49
C GLY A 28 1.25 -7.89 -6.04
N LEU A 29 2.57 -8.03 -6.12
CA LEU A 29 3.50 -6.94 -5.80
C LEU A 29 3.34 -5.73 -6.74
N GLU A 30 2.87 -5.94 -7.94
CA GLU A 30 2.59 -4.91 -8.95
C GLU A 30 1.48 -3.95 -8.52
N HIS A 31 0.55 -4.41 -7.69
CA HIS A 31 -0.57 -3.63 -7.18
C HIS A 31 -0.20 -2.77 -5.96
N LEU A 32 0.93 -3.07 -5.30
CA LEU A 32 1.43 -2.24 -4.21
C LEU A 32 2.23 -1.07 -4.80
N ILE A 33 1.66 0.12 -4.70
CA ILE A 33 2.26 1.36 -5.21
C ILE A 33 3.08 1.98 -4.07
N PRO A 34 4.37 2.31 -4.29
CA PRO A 34 5.18 3.00 -3.29
C PRO A 34 4.50 4.30 -2.82
N GLU A 35 4.60 4.61 -1.54
CA GLU A 35 4.05 5.82 -0.90
C GLU A 35 2.52 5.93 -0.88
N GLU A 36 1.79 4.92 -1.38
CA GLU A 36 0.34 4.83 -1.23
C GLU A 36 -0.03 4.05 0.04
N ILE A 37 -0.71 4.73 0.99
CA ILE A 37 -1.08 4.12 2.28
C ILE A 37 -2.18 3.07 2.10
N THR A 38 -3.14 3.32 1.20
CA THR A 38 -4.27 2.42 0.94
C THR A 38 -4.08 1.71 -0.39
N LEU A 39 -4.36 0.41 -0.44
CA LEU A 39 -4.40 -0.36 -1.68
C LEU A 39 -5.44 0.22 -2.64
N THR A 40 -5.03 0.55 -3.87
CA THR A 40 -5.88 1.17 -4.90
C THR A 40 -5.95 0.37 -6.19
N ALA A 41 -5.16 -0.72 -6.31
CA ALA A 41 -5.11 -1.57 -7.48
C ALA A 41 -5.17 -3.05 -7.11
N TRP A 42 -5.86 -3.84 -7.89
CA TRP A 42 -6.00 -5.30 -7.76
C TRP A 42 -6.49 -5.90 -9.07
N ASN A 43 -6.41 -7.21 -9.22
CA ASN A 43 -7.06 -7.95 -10.28
C ASN A 43 -8.31 -8.67 -9.77
N GLU A 44 -9.25 -8.93 -10.68
CA GLU A 44 -10.38 -9.79 -10.47
C GLU A 44 -10.17 -11.11 -11.25
N GLY A 45 -10.76 -12.20 -10.74
CA GLY A 45 -10.68 -13.51 -11.39
C GLY A 45 -10.00 -14.58 -10.53
N SER A 46 -10.29 -15.84 -10.81
CA SER A 46 -9.83 -17.00 -10.04
C SER A 46 -8.54 -17.63 -10.56
N GLU A 47 -8.11 -17.31 -11.77
CA GLU A 47 -6.93 -17.90 -12.40
C GLU A 47 -5.63 -17.31 -11.84
N ASN A 48 -5.20 -17.83 -10.69
CA ASN A 48 -3.93 -17.46 -10.08
C ASN A 48 -3.41 -18.60 -9.19
N THR A 49 -2.11 -18.58 -8.91
CA THR A 49 -1.44 -19.54 -8.02
C THR A 49 -1.39 -19.09 -6.58
N PHE A 50 -1.93 -17.90 -6.26
CA PHE A 50 -1.88 -17.35 -4.92
C PHE A 50 -2.87 -18.06 -4.00
N SER A 51 -2.51 -18.20 -2.73
CA SER A 51 -3.33 -18.86 -1.71
C SER A 51 -3.37 -18.14 -0.38
N LYS A 52 -2.51 -17.14 -0.20
CA LYS A 52 -2.44 -16.37 1.05
C LYS A 52 -3.61 -15.38 1.11
N MET A 53 -4.43 -15.48 2.15
CA MET A 53 -5.54 -14.57 2.38
C MET A 53 -5.10 -13.35 3.20
N PHE A 54 -5.77 -12.25 2.98
CA PHE A 54 -5.72 -11.07 3.82
C PHE A 54 -7.13 -10.56 4.12
N ARG A 55 -7.26 -9.86 5.23
CA ARG A 55 -8.50 -9.26 5.69
C ARG A 55 -8.45 -7.75 5.61
N LYS A 56 -9.61 -7.12 5.49
CA LYS A 56 -9.72 -5.66 5.59
C LYS A 56 -9.01 -5.16 6.85
N GLY A 57 -8.18 -4.12 6.68
CA GLY A 57 -7.37 -3.55 7.75
C GLY A 57 -5.98 -4.19 7.90
N ASN A 58 -5.72 -5.35 7.30
CA ASN A 58 -4.36 -5.88 7.27
C ASN A 58 -3.44 -5.00 6.42
N VAL A 59 -2.18 -4.90 6.80
CA VAL A 59 -1.14 -4.23 6.01
C VAL A 59 -0.42 -5.26 5.15
N LEU A 60 -0.44 -5.03 3.84
CA LEU A 60 0.22 -5.85 2.84
C LEU A 60 1.62 -5.28 2.62
N PHE A 61 2.65 -6.01 3.05
CA PHE A 61 4.05 -5.60 2.96
C PHE A 61 4.78 -6.40 1.89
N GLY A 62 5.33 -5.74 0.88
CA GLY A 62 6.13 -6.35 -0.18
C GLY A 62 7.48 -6.84 0.35
N ARG A 63 7.56 -8.14 0.72
CA ARG A 63 8.77 -8.74 1.31
C ARG A 63 9.91 -8.97 0.32
N ARG A 64 9.58 -9.05 -0.98
CA ARG A 64 10.55 -9.20 -2.07
C ARG A 64 10.98 -7.83 -2.55
N ARG A 65 12.29 -7.60 -2.63
CA ARG A 65 12.89 -6.33 -3.03
C ARG A 65 12.35 -5.17 -2.17
N ALA A 66 12.52 -5.27 -0.85
CA ALA A 66 12.01 -4.30 0.12
C ALA A 66 12.45 -2.85 -0.17
N TYR A 67 13.57 -2.66 -0.89
CA TYR A 67 14.03 -1.35 -1.35
C TYR A 67 13.04 -0.61 -2.28
N LEU A 68 12.03 -1.31 -2.82
CA LEU A 68 10.96 -0.68 -3.60
C LEU A 68 9.90 -0.02 -2.72
N LYS A 69 9.99 -0.13 -1.39
CA LYS A 69 9.13 0.52 -0.39
C LYS A 69 7.63 0.30 -0.63
N LYS A 70 7.26 -0.93 -0.95
CA LYS A 70 5.88 -1.32 -1.29
C LYS A 70 5.14 -1.84 -0.07
N ALA A 71 4.17 -1.10 0.42
CA ALA A 71 3.22 -1.55 1.43
C ALA A 71 1.90 -0.78 1.28
N ALA A 72 0.77 -1.39 1.68
CA ALA A 72 -0.52 -0.71 1.70
C ALA A 72 -1.48 -1.40 2.67
N VAL A 73 -2.40 -0.65 3.28
CA VAL A 73 -3.51 -1.24 4.03
C VAL A 73 -4.61 -1.71 3.07
N ALA A 74 -5.14 -2.89 3.34
CA ALA A 74 -6.21 -3.50 2.55
C ALA A 74 -7.58 -2.92 2.91
N PRO A 75 -8.35 -2.36 1.95
CA PRO A 75 -9.69 -1.84 2.21
C PRO A 75 -10.80 -2.92 2.16
N PHE A 76 -10.45 -4.15 1.79
CA PHE A 76 -11.32 -5.31 1.63
C PHE A 76 -10.57 -6.61 1.95
N ASP A 77 -11.29 -7.74 1.97
CA ASP A 77 -10.73 -9.09 2.07
C ASP A 77 -10.30 -9.58 0.69
N GLY A 78 -9.20 -10.34 0.60
CA GLY A 78 -8.72 -10.84 -0.68
C GLY A 78 -7.61 -11.87 -0.57
N ILE A 79 -7.01 -12.18 -1.72
CA ILE A 79 -5.92 -13.15 -1.86
C ILE A 79 -4.67 -12.43 -2.38
N CYS A 80 -3.50 -12.75 -1.83
CA CYS A 80 -2.27 -12.11 -2.27
C CYS A 80 -1.14 -13.09 -2.59
N SER A 81 -0.13 -12.55 -3.27
CA SER A 81 1.11 -13.24 -3.61
C SER A 81 1.87 -13.70 -2.36
N GLY A 82 2.56 -14.83 -2.44
CA GLY A 82 3.53 -15.28 -1.44
C GLY A 82 4.70 -14.31 -1.20
N ASP A 83 4.95 -13.38 -2.11
CA ASP A 83 5.94 -12.32 -1.98
C ASP A 83 5.43 -11.10 -1.17
N ILE A 84 4.21 -11.20 -0.61
CA ILE A 84 3.61 -10.24 0.31
C ILE A 84 3.55 -10.85 1.70
N THR A 85 4.02 -10.14 2.72
CA THR A 85 3.75 -10.44 4.13
C THR A 85 2.49 -9.71 4.54
N VAL A 86 1.49 -10.44 5.03
CA VAL A 86 0.26 -9.86 5.56
C VAL A 86 0.47 -9.59 7.04
N ILE A 87 0.33 -8.34 7.46
CA ILE A 87 0.60 -7.89 8.82
C ILE A 87 -0.71 -7.42 9.45
N GLU A 88 -1.03 -7.99 10.60
CA GLU A 88 -2.22 -7.68 11.39
C GLU A 88 -1.82 -6.98 12.68
N ALA A 89 -2.51 -5.88 13.01
CA ALA A 89 -2.32 -5.16 14.26
C ALA A 89 -2.81 -5.98 15.45
N LYS A 90 -2.15 -5.83 16.61
CA LYS A 90 -2.68 -6.22 17.92
C LYS A 90 -3.39 -5.00 18.54
N PRO A 91 -4.74 -4.94 18.53
CA PRO A 91 -5.47 -3.71 18.89
C PRO A 91 -5.29 -3.27 20.34
N ASP A 92 -4.86 -4.18 21.22
CA ASP A 92 -4.51 -3.90 22.62
C ASP A 92 -3.13 -3.24 22.78
N ARG A 93 -2.32 -3.21 21.71
CA ARG A 93 -0.94 -2.71 21.70
C ARG A 93 -0.74 -1.51 20.79
N ILE A 94 -1.36 -1.53 19.61
CA ILE A 94 -1.28 -0.45 18.63
C ILE A 94 -2.66 -0.18 18.03
N LEU A 95 -2.98 1.08 17.80
CA LEU A 95 -4.18 1.43 17.06
C LEU A 95 -4.07 0.91 15.62
N PRO A 96 -5.01 0.07 15.12
CA PRO A 96 -4.93 -0.51 13.77
C PRO A 96 -4.77 0.55 12.68
N GLU A 97 -5.39 1.70 12.83
CA GLU A 97 -5.32 2.83 11.88
C GLU A 97 -3.94 3.49 11.84
N LEU A 98 -3.11 3.30 12.87
CA LEU A 98 -1.74 3.84 12.92
C LEU A 98 -0.74 2.89 12.24
N LEU A 99 -0.98 1.58 12.29
CA LEU A 99 -0.04 0.56 11.80
C LEU A 99 0.42 0.79 10.34
N PRO A 100 -0.44 1.16 9.37
CA PRO A 100 -0.02 1.39 7.99
C PRO A 100 1.08 2.45 7.87
N PHE A 101 1.00 3.52 8.64
CA PHE A 101 1.99 4.60 8.63
C PHE A 101 3.30 4.17 9.31
N MET A 102 3.22 3.34 10.35
CA MET A 102 4.42 2.76 11.00
C MET A 102 5.15 1.81 10.06
N ILE A 103 4.41 1.03 9.25
CA ILE A 103 4.99 0.12 8.26
C ILE A 103 5.59 0.88 7.08
N GLN A 104 5.01 2.00 6.67
CA GLN A 104 5.51 2.81 5.55
C GLN A 104 6.63 3.79 5.96
N ASN A 105 7.25 3.60 7.12
CA ASN A 105 8.42 4.37 7.53
C ASN A 105 9.66 3.92 6.76
N ASP A 106 10.47 4.88 6.32
CA ASP A 106 11.73 4.63 5.61
C ASP A 106 12.72 3.80 6.43
N ASP A 107 12.83 4.06 7.72
CA ASP A 107 13.72 3.31 8.63
C ASP A 107 13.35 1.82 8.68
N LEU A 108 12.04 1.49 8.64
CA LEU A 108 11.59 0.09 8.58
C LEU A 108 11.99 -0.56 7.26
N PHE A 109 11.85 0.15 6.13
CA PHE A 109 12.27 -0.38 4.84
C PHE A 109 13.80 -0.56 4.76
N GLU A 110 14.59 0.36 5.31
CA GLU A 110 16.04 0.22 5.39
C GLU A 110 16.45 -0.97 6.26
N PHE A 111 15.80 -1.14 7.42
CA PHE A 111 15.96 -2.32 8.25
C PHE A 111 15.61 -3.60 7.48
N ALA A 112 14.48 -3.62 6.76
CA ALA A 112 14.04 -4.76 5.97
C ALA A 112 15.03 -5.12 4.86
N VAL A 113 15.61 -4.13 4.19
CA VAL A 113 16.68 -4.31 3.18
C VAL A 113 17.90 -4.96 3.82
N GLY A 114 18.34 -4.45 4.97
CA GLY A 114 19.49 -5.00 5.70
C GLY A 114 19.28 -6.43 6.21
N LYS A 115 18.04 -6.87 6.38
CA LYS A 115 17.66 -8.23 6.81
C LYS A 115 17.20 -9.14 5.66
N SER A 116 17.24 -8.65 4.43
CA SER A 116 16.86 -9.41 3.24
C SER A 116 17.95 -10.40 2.85
N ALA A 117 17.54 -11.57 2.35
CA ALA A 117 18.44 -12.61 1.84
C ALA A 117 18.07 -13.02 0.42
N GLY A 118 19.09 -13.37 -0.37
CA GLY A 118 18.98 -13.78 -1.77
C GLY A 118 19.67 -12.80 -2.72
N SER A 119 20.46 -13.30 -3.67
CA SER A 119 21.31 -12.48 -4.55
C SER A 119 20.52 -11.74 -5.64
N LEU A 120 19.64 -12.45 -6.37
CA LEU A 120 18.91 -11.87 -7.50
C LEU A 120 17.56 -11.26 -7.09
N SER A 121 16.97 -11.73 -6.01
CA SER A 121 15.64 -11.34 -5.60
C SER A 121 15.51 -11.42 -4.06
N PRO A 122 16.17 -10.50 -3.35
CA PRO A 122 16.24 -10.55 -1.90
C PRO A 122 14.84 -10.45 -1.27
N ARG A 123 14.62 -11.27 -0.23
CA ARG A 123 13.37 -11.31 0.54
C ARG A 123 13.66 -11.17 2.02
N VAL A 124 12.89 -10.35 2.71
CA VAL A 124 12.88 -10.31 4.17
C VAL A 124 11.83 -11.28 4.70
N LYS A 125 12.15 -12.03 5.75
CA LYS A 125 11.22 -12.90 6.46
C LYS A 125 10.59 -12.17 7.64
N TRP A 126 9.36 -12.56 8.02
CA TRP A 126 8.70 -12.00 9.19
C TRP A 126 9.53 -12.17 10.48
N GLU A 127 10.21 -13.32 10.64
CA GLU A 127 11.07 -13.62 11.79
C GLU A 127 12.17 -12.57 11.99
N HIS A 128 12.59 -11.90 10.92
CA HIS A 128 13.53 -10.78 10.98
C HIS A 128 12.80 -9.44 11.12
N LEU A 129 11.75 -9.22 10.33
CA LEU A 129 11.01 -7.96 10.31
C LEU A 129 10.38 -7.63 11.67
N LYS A 130 9.86 -8.64 12.39
CA LYS A 130 9.26 -8.48 13.72
C LYS A 130 10.21 -7.90 14.77
N ASN A 131 11.54 -7.94 14.55
CA ASN A 131 12.57 -7.40 15.45
C ASN A 131 12.90 -5.93 15.16
N TYR A 132 12.19 -5.27 14.25
CA TYR A 132 12.32 -3.83 14.05
C TYR A 132 11.85 -3.10 15.30
N GLU A 133 12.75 -2.28 15.88
CA GLU A 133 12.50 -1.47 17.08
C GLU A 133 12.10 -0.04 16.70
N PHE A 134 11.07 0.48 17.34
CA PHE A 134 10.65 1.86 17.16
C PHE A 134 10.01 2.42 18.44
N GLU A 135 9.84 3.73 18.49
CA GLU A 135 9.15 4.40 19.60
C GLU A 135 7.65 4.47 19.32
N LEU A 136 6.85 3.97 20.27
CA LEU A 136 5.39 4.02 20.21
C LEU A 136 4.85 4.90 21.34
N PRO A 137 3.99 5.89 21.03
CA PRO A 137 3.31 6.68 22.05
C PRO A 137 2.20 5.90 22.76
N ASP A 138 1.65 6.46 23.83
CA ASP A 138 0.45 5.94 24.48
C ASP A 138 -0.78 5.96 23.54
N MET A 139 -1.81 5.18 23.85
CA MET A 139 -2.99 5.00 22.98
C MET A 139 -3.72 6.31 22.67
N GLY A 140 -3.73 7.27 23.59
CA GLY A 140 -4.35 8.58 23.36
C GLY A 140 -3.64 9.35 22.26
N LYS A 141 -2.31 9.43 22.34
CA LYS A 141 -1.49 10.07 21.30
C LYS A 141 -1.46 9.29 20.00
N GLN A 142 -1.57 7.95 20.05
CA GLN A 142 -1.71 7.13 18.82
C GLN A 142 -2.95 7.54 18.04
N LYS A 143 -4.08 7.78 18.74
CA LYS A 143 -5.33 8.20 18.11
C LYS A 143 -5.19 9.57 17.43
N GLU A 144 -4.66 10.56 18.15
CA GLU A 144 -4.41 11.91 17.60
C GLU A 144 -3.50 11.84 16.37
N LEU A 145 -2.43 11.04 16.44
CA LEU A 145 -1.48 10.88 15.36
C LEU A 145 -2.11 10.18 14.14
N ALA A 146 -2.89 9.11 14.36
CA ALA A 146 -3.59 8.43 13.28
C ALA A 146 -4.59 9.36 12.58
N GLU A 147 -5.40 10.10 13.32
CA GLU A 147 -6.35 11.08 12.76
C GLU A 147 -5.63 12.12 11.90
N LEU A 148 -4.51 12.67 12.39
CA LEU A 148 -3.70 13.64 11.67
C LEU A 148 -3.13 13.04 10.37
N LEU A 149 -2.49 11.86 10.44
CA LEU A 149 -1.86 11.20 9.30
C LEU A 149 -2.88 10.84 8.22
N TRP A 150 -4.06 10.32 8.60
CA TRP A 150 -5.14 10.06 7.66
C TRP A 150 -5.68 11.34 7.02
N ALA A 151 -5.80 12.43 7.77
CA ALA A 151 -6.21 13.73 7.20
C ALA A 151 -5.17 14.24 6.18
N MET A 152 -3.88 14.06 6.46
CA MET A 152 -2.79 14.41 5.54
C MET A 152 -2.83 13.55 4.27
N ASP A 153 -3.02 12.23 4.38
CA ASP A 153 -3.14 11.32 3.24
C ASP A 153 -4.35 11.67 2.35
N ASN A 154 -5.50 11.94 2.96
CA ASN A 154 -6.70 12.39 2.25
C ASN A 154 -6.49 13.72 1.52
N THR A 155 -5.76 14.65 2.13
CA THR A 155 -5.41 15.93 1.52
C THR A 155 -4.48 15.73 0.32
N LYS A 156 -3.41 14.93 0.48
CA LYS A 156 -2.51 14.52 -0.62
C LYS A 156 -3.31 13.96 -1.80
N LYS A 157 -4.19 12.99 -1.56
CA LYS A 157 -5.04 12.38 -2.59
C LYS A 157 -5.97 13.38 -3.29
N SER A 158 -6.50 14.34 -2.54
CA SER A 158 -7.35 15.40 -3.11
C SER A 158 -6.56 16.31 -4.06
N TYR A 159 -5.34 16.69 -3.68
CA TYR A 159 -4.46 17.46 -4.57
C TYR A 159 -4.02 16.66 -5.80
N GLN A 160 -3.70 15.38 -5.65
CA GLN A 160 -3.36 14.51 -6.78
C GLN A 160 -4.50 14.43 -7.81
N LYS A 161 -5.76 14.29 -7.34
CA LYS A 161 -6.95 14.31 -8.20
C LYS A 161 -7.12 15.65 -8.91
N LEU A 162 -6.89 16.76 -8.19
CA LEU A 162 -6.99 18.10 -8.79
C LEU A 162 -5.94 18.32 -9.89
N ILE A 163 -4.71 17.91 -9.65
CA ILE A 163 -3.63 17.97 -10.64
C ILE A 163 -4.00 17.17 -11.89
N ALA A 164 -4.44 15.90 -11.71
CA ALA A 164 -4.85 15.05 -12.82
C ALA A 164 -6.00 15.65 -13.62
N ALA A 165 -7.02 16.19 -12.97
CA ALA A 165 -8.14 16.85 -13.63
C ALA A 165 -7.70 18.12 -14.39
N THR A 166 -6.76 18.88 -13.83
CA THR A 166 -6.20 20.08 -14.47
C THR A 166 -5.41 19.70 -15.74
N ASP A 167 -4.60 18.65 -15.68
CA ASP A 167 -3.85 18.14 -16.82
C ASP A 167 -4.77 17.67 -17.96
N GLU A 168 -5.86 16.98 -17.61
CA GLU A 168 -6.88 16.57 -18.60
C GLU A 168 -7.57 17.78 -19.25
N LEU A 169 -7.90 18.79 -18.44
CA LEU A 169 -8.50 20.02 -18.95
C LEU A 169 -7.57 20.73 -19.93
N VAL A 170 -6.29 20.90 -19.58
CA VAL A 170 -5.28 21.52 -20.44
C VAL A 170 -5.14 20.76 -21.75
N LYS A 171 -5.03 19.43 -21.71
CA LYS A 171 -4.98 18.59 -22.92
C LYS A 171 -6.23 18.75 -23.78
N SER A 172 -7.42 18.72 -23.17
CA SER A 172 -8.70 18.90 -23.86
C SER A 172 -8.79 20.26 -24.58
N GLN A 173 -8.40 21.34 -23.90
CA GLN A 173 -8.39 22.69 -24.48
C GLN A 173 -7.39 22.82 -25.64
N PHE A 174 -6.22 22.22 -25.49
CA PHE A 174 -5.20 22.23 -26.54
C PHE A 174 -5.69 21.52 -27.81
N PHE A 175 -6.20 20.28 -27.67
CA PHE A 175 -6.73 19.53 -28.81
C PHE A 175 -7.98 20.16 -29.41
N GLY A 176 -8.87 20.76 -28.59
CA GLY A 176 -10.03 21.51 -29.06
C GLY A 176 -9.65 22.77 -29.90
N SER A 177 -8.58 23.43 -29.50
CA SER A 177 -8.04 24.61 -30.24
C SER A 177 -7.41 24.23 -31.58
N LEU A 178 -6.70 23.08 -31.65
CA LEU A 178 -6.13 22.58 -32.90
C LEU A 178 -7.21 22.17 -33.91
N LYS A 179 -8.29 21.47 -33.44
CA LYS A 179 -9.42 21.10 -34.32
C LYS A 179 -10.09 22.34 -34.93
N ARG A 180 -10.31 23.43 -34.17
CA ARG A 180 -10.91 24.67 -34.68
C ARG A 180 -10.03 25.35 -35.72
N LYS A 181 -8.70 25.36 -35.52
CA LYS A 181 -7.78 25.94 -36.52
C LYS A 181 -7.71 25.09 -37.79
N GLY A 182 -7.78 23.75 -37.69
CA GLY A 182 -7.81 22.86 -38.86
C GLY A 182 -9.07 23.03 -39.73
N SER A 183 -10.23 23.27 -39.11
CA SER A 183 -11.50 23.49 -39.84
C SER A 183 -11.55 24.82 -40.62
N HIS A 184 -10.77 25.85 -40.22
CA HIS A 184 -10.70 27.11 -40.95
C HIS A 184 -9.78 27.07 -42.19
N LEU A 185 -8.89 26.06 -42.30
CA LEU A 185 -7.99 25.89 -43.43
C LEU A 185 -8.59 25.09 -44.59
N ILE A 186 -9.76 24.48 -44.43
CA ILE A 186 -10.43 23.64 -45.46
C ILE A 186 -11.49 24.44 -46.24
N HIS A 187 -11.76 25.72 -45.90
CA HIS A 187 -12.76 26.56 -46.55
C HIS A 187 -12.18 27.64 -47.43
N VAL A 188 -10.90 27.55 -47.81
CA VAL A 188 -10.26 28.46 -48.80
C VAL A 188 -9.58 27.60 -49.85
N VAL A 189 -10.35 26.95 -50.71
CA VAL A 189 -9.99 26.54 -52.07
C VAL A 189 -11.26 26.56 -52.91
#